data_a8f4ab9e16ac75e7c1940ba0cf135aa5
#
_entry.id   a8f4ab9e16ac75e7c1940ba0cf135aa5
#
_cell.length_a   1.000
_cell.length_b   1.000
_cell.length_c   1.000
_cell.angle_alpha   90.00
_cell.angle_beta   90.00
_cell.angle_gamma   90.00
#
_symmetry.space_group_name_H-M   'P 1'
#
loop_
_entity.id
_entity.type
_entity.pdbx_description
1 polymer ?
#
loop_
_entity_poly.entity_id
_entity_poly.type
_entity_poly.pdbx_seq_one_letter_code
_entity_poly.pdbx_strand_id
1 'polypeptide(L)'
;PCLYLSASPDKIVAKKKNVGTKCKVFLMKENDIGFNWRAVNLYELPVEVYARTTNGQDKLSDNIHFFNSYECCARQYWRSKPLCSYENTIVLIGFGNYGQRILERAILTNIISVDQHVAYHIFGDAKEFLNVHNCLDNLFSLNKESEEKDSLIFHREAWEKHHSLLERADRIIICEDDEQKGWSIFWT
;
A
#
# COMPACT_ATOMS: atom_id res chain seq x y z
N PRO A 1 27.43 9.56 3.47
CA PRO A 1 26.31 8.97 4.19
C PRO A 1 26.42 7.46 4.12
N CYS A 2 26.44 6.79 5.29
CA CYS A 2 26.43 5.33 5.35
C CYS A 2 24.98 4.86 5.36
N LEU A 3 24.65 3.92 4.47
CA LEU A 3 23.39 3.20 4.44
C LEU A 3 23.60 1.85 5.09
N TYR A 4 22.79 1.53 6.08
CA TYR A 4 22.82 0.24 6.74
C TYR A 4 21.47 -0.48 6.57
N LEU A 5 21.49 -1.64 5.92
CA LEU A 5 20.34 -2.53 5.81
C LEU A 5 20.54 -3.67 6.80
N SER A 6 19.67 -3.80 7.78
CA SER A 6 19.73 -4.90 8.76
C SER A 6 18.37 -5.51 8.99
N ALA A 7 18.36 -6.83 9.11
CA ALA A 7 17.19 -7.59 9.54
C ALA A 7 17.06 -7.69 11.07
N SER A 8 18.10 -7.29 11.82
CA SER A 8 18.11 -7.41 13.29
C SER A 8 18.77 -6.20 13.94
N PRO A 9 18.07 -5.50 14.85
CA PRO A 9 18.57 -4.35 15.58
C PRO A 9 19.79 -4.64 16.45
N ASP A 10 19.91 -5.87 16.98
CA ASP A 10 21.03 -6.27 17.83
C ASP A 10 22.37 -6.16 17.12
N LYS A 11 22.38 -6.43 15.82
CA LYS A 11 23.57 -6.28 14.97
C LYS A 11 23.99 -4.82 14.77
N ILE A 12 23.03 -3.88 14.87
CA ILE A 12 23.28 -2.45 14.76
C ILE A 12 23.94 -1.93 16.03
N VAL A 13 23.41 -2.35 17.19
CA VAL A 13 23.95 -1.99 18.50
C VAL A 13 25.39 -2.48 18.66
N ALA A 14 25.67 -3.70 18.22
CA ALA A 14 27.02 -4.28 18.27
C ALA A 14 28.05 -3.50 17.44
N LYS A 15 27.62 -2.78 16.39
CA LYS A 15 28.49 -1.96 15.54
C LYS A 15 28.48 -0.46 15.90
N LYS A 16 27.85 -0.07 17.02
CA LYS A 16 27.69 1.31 17.51
C LYS A 16 28.98 2.14 17.48
N LYS A 17 30.13 1.50 17.73
CA LYS A 17 31.44 2.17 17.79
C LYS A 17 31.92 2.77 16.46
N ASN A 18 31.35 2.32 15.33
CA ASN A 18 31.80 2.67 13.98
C ASN A 18 30.76 3.45 13.16
N VAL A 19 29.61 3.79 13.75
CA VAL A 19 28.53 4.50 13.05
C VAL A 19 28.69 6.00 13.25
N GLY A 20 29.05 6.70 12.19
CA GLY A 20 29.16 8.17 12.22
C GLY A 20 27.79 8.85 12.28
N THR A 21 27.77 10.13 12.69
CA THR A 21 26.59 10.97 12.94
C THR A 21 25.63 11.19 11.75
N LYS A 22 25.93 10.65 10.58
CA LYS A 22 25.10 10.79 9.35
C LYS A 22 24.67 9.44 8.77
N CYS A 23 24.57 8.41 9.58
CA CYS A 23 24.15 7.11 9.12
C CYS A 23 22.62 6.98 9.16
N LYS A 24 22.05 6.42 8.09
CA LYS A 24 20.64 6.02 8.04
C LYS A 24 20.56 4.51 8.11
N VAL A 25 19.70 4.00 8.98
CA VAL A 25 19.49 2.58 9.20
C VAL A 25 18.09 2.20 8.75
N PHE A 26 17.98 1.21 7.87
CA PHE A 26 16.69 0.69 7.42
C PHE A 26 16.48 -0.72 7.98
N LEU A 27 15.41 -0.90 8.74
CA LEU A 27 14.96 -2.17 9.29
C LEU A 27 13.84 -2.69 8.39
N MET A 28 14.18 -3.67 7.54
CA MET A 28 13.26 -4.18 6.50
C MET A 28 12.43 -5.37 6.95
N LYS A 29 12.80 -6.02 8.06
CA LYS A 29 11.97 -7.09 8.63
C LYS A 29 10.75 -6.46 9.28
N GLU A 30 9.57 -6.99 8.95
CA GLU A 30 8.34 -6.62 9.67
C GLU A 30 8.51 -6.95 11.15
N ASN A 31 8.10 -6.01 11.99
CA ASN A 31 8.08 -6.26 13.40
C ASN A 31 6.95 -7.23 13.69
N ASP A 32 7.28 -8.48 13.93
CA ASP A 32 6.40 -9.36 14.64
C ASP A 32 5.98 -8.67 15.94
N ILE A 33 4.70 -8.77 16.25
CA ILE A 33 4.08 -8.31 17.49
C ILE A 33 4.97 -8.77 18.66
N GLY A 34 5.78 -7.88 19.23
CA GLY A 34 6.70 -8.23 20.32
C GLY A 34 8.09 -7.64 20.22
N PHE A 35 8.47 -6.99 19.14
CA PHE A 35 9.75 -6.29 19.10
C PHE A 35 9.72 -5.14 20.11
N ASN A 36 10.43 -5.33 21.22
CA ASN A 36 10.53 -4.30 22.26
C ASN A 36 11.56 -3.24 21.85
N TRP A 37 11.12 -2.23 21.12
CA TRP A 37 11.93 -1.08 20.73
C TRP A 37 12.61 -0.40 21.93
N ARG A 38 12.03 -0.51 23.12
CA ARG A 38 12.58 0.04 24.38
C ARG A 38 13.75 -0.77 24.89
N ALA A 39 13.84 -2.08 24.58
CA ALA A 39 14.95 -2.93 24.98
C ALA A 39 16.21 -2.69 24.14
N VAL A 40 16.07 -2.11 22.95
CA VAL A 40 17.18 -1.73 22.10
C VAL A 40 17.37 -0.23 22.27
N ASN A 41 18.45 0.21 22.90
CA ASN A 41 18.80 1.63 23.09
C ASN A 41 19.07 2.37 21.75
N LEU A 42 18.21 2.16 20.73
CA LEU A 42 18.26 2.86 19.45
C LEU A 42 17.98 4.35 19.63
N TYR A 43 17.27 4.73 20.69
CA TYR A 43 16.98 6.13 21.03
C TYR A 43 18.24 6.97 21.31
N GLU A 44 19.29 6.33 21.80
CA GLU A 44 20.57 6.99 22.15
C GLU A 44 21.55 7.01 20.99
N LEU A 45 21.23 6.36 19.86
CA LEU A 45 22.12 6.36 18.72
C LEU A 45 21.99 7.69 17.94
N PRO A 46 23.10 8.31 17.55
CA PRO A 46 23.10 9.50 16.70
C PRO A 46 22.84 9.15 15.23
N VAL A 47 21.82 8.34 14.98
CA VAL A 47 21.46 7.83 13.65
C VAL A 47 19.96 7.96 13.43
N GLU A 48 19.54 8.16 12.19
CA GLU A 48 18.15 8.05 11.79
C GLU A 48 17.81 6.59 11.49
N VAL A 49 16.78 6.06 12.14
CA VAL A 49 16.29 4.70 11.98
C VAL A 49 14.97 4.73 11.22
N TYR A 50 14.88 3.99 10.14
CA TYR A 50 13.66 3.79 9.36
C TYR A 50 13.21 2.34 9.53
N ALA A 51 12.08 2.14 10.19
CA ALA A 51 11.55 0.81 10.49
C ALA A 51 10.29 0.52 9.68
N ARG A 52 10.31 -0.62 8.99
CA ARG A 52 9.13 -1.10 8.27
C ARG A 52 8.05 -1.55 9.26
N THR A 53 6.82 -1.16 8.97
CA THR A 53 5.63 -1.58 9.72
C THR A 53 4.47 -1.83 8.76
N THR A 54 3.58 -2.73 9.10
CA THR A 54 2.28 -2.93 8.41
C THR A 54 1.19 -2.07 9.00
N ASN A 55 1.29 -1.78 10.30
CA ASN A 55 0.34 -0.95 11.02
C ASN A 55 0.97 0.42 11.31
N GLY A 56 0.17 1.47 11.26
CA GLY A 56 0.59 2.78 11.73
C GLY A 56 1.03 2.68 13.20
N GLN A 57 2.27 3.06 13.48
CA GLN A 57 2.75 3.18 14.85
C GLN A 57 2.99 4.65 15.15
N ASP A 58 2.70 5.03 16.39
CA ASP A 58 2.99 6.36 16.88
C ASP A 58 4.50 6.64 16.87
N LYS A 59 4.84 7.90 16.67
CA LYS A 59 6.23 8.36 16.70
C LYS A 59 6.84 8.06 18.08
N LEU A 60 7.80 7.15 18.13
CA LEU A 60 8.47 6.77 19.36
C LEU A 60 9.55 7.76 19.79
N SER A 61 10.25 8.37 18.84
CA SER A 61 11.28 9.38 19.06
C SER A 61 11.57 10.15 17.78
N ASP A 62 12.33 11.24 17.87
CA ASP A 62 12.62 12.09 16.71
C ASP A 62 13.55 11.43 15.67
N ASN A 63 14.31 10.42 16.08
CA ASN A 63 15.24 9.70 15.22
C ASN A 63 14.70 8.35 14.71
N ILE A 64 13.46 7.97 15.07
CA ILE A 64 12.83 6.73 14.61
C ILE A 64 11.61 7.06 13.74
N HIS A 65 11.69 6.65 12.49
CA HIS A 65 10.65 6.86 11.49
C HIS A 65 10.05 5.52 11.09
N PHE A 66 8.74 5.39 11.19
CA PHE A 66 8.03 4.22 10.68
C PHE A 66 7.58 4.44 9.25
N PHE A 67 7.65 3.41 8.43
CA PHE A 67 7.13 3.45 7.07
C PHE A 67 6.41 2.15 6.72
N ASN A 68 5.31 2.28 5.97
CA ASN A 68 4.59 1.16 5.41
C ASN A 68 5.07 0.93 3.97
N SER A 69 5.63 -0.26 3.69
CA SER A 69 6.15 -0.56 2.35
C SER A 69 5.05 -0.62 1.30
N TYR A 70 3.86 -1.10 1.64
CA TYR A 70 2.73 -1.14 0.72
C TYR A 70 2.28 0.27 0.33
N GLU A 71 2.23 1.19 1.31
CA GLU A 71 1.95 2.60 1.05
C GLU A 71 3.03 3.24 0.16
N CYS A 72 4.30 2.96 0.41
CA CYS A 72 5.40 3.45 -0.43
C CYS A 72 5.29 2.92 -1.87
N CYS A 73 4.96 1.63 -2.03
CA CYS A 73 4.75 1.02 -3.34
C CYS A 73 3.53 1.62 -4.07
N ALA A 74 2.42 1.85 -3.36
CA ALA A 74 1.23 2.46 -3.94
C ALA A 74 1.49 3.90 -4.42
N ARG A 75 2.21 4.69 -3.62
CA ARG A 75 2.65 6.04 -4.03
C ARG A 75 3.55 6.01 -5.25
N GLN A 76 4.52 5.10 -5.27
CA GLN A 76 5.43 4.96 -6.40
C GLN A 76 4.70 4.51 -7.66
N TYR A 77 3.74 3.58 -7.52
CA TYR A 77 2.91 3.13 -8.63
C TYR A 77 2.17 4.29 -9.29
N TRP A 78 1.35 5.03 -8.53
CA TRP A 78 0.56 6.12 -9.09
C TRP A 78 1.39 7.32 -9.55
N ARG A 79 2.57 7.52 -8.97
CA ARG A 79 3.52 8.53 -9.45
C ARG A 79 4.13 8.15 -10.80
N SER A 80 4.44 6.88 -11.02
CA SER A 80 5.07 6.40 -12.25
C SER A 80 4.07 6.06 -13.34
N LYS A 81 2.85 5.76 -12.97
CA LYS A 81 1.73 5.37 -13.83
C LYS A 81 0.47 6.17 -13.44
N PRO A 82 0.47 7.49 -13.61
CA PRO A 82 -0.69 8.31 -13.26
C PRO A 82 -1.91 7.88 -14.07
N LEU A 83 -3.09 8.16 -13.54
CA LEU A 83 -4.34 7.97 -14.27
C LEU A 83 -4.35 8.88 -15.50
N CYS A 84 -4.83 8.36 -16.62
CA CYS A 84 -5.04 9.16 -17.84
C CYS A 84 -6.51 9.57 -17.97
N SER A 85 -6.76 10.66 -18.69
CA SER A 85 -8.12 11.22 -18.85
C SER A 85 -9.09 10.31 -19.61
N TYR A 86 -8.60 9.29 -20.29
CA TYR A 86 -9.42 8.31 -21.01
C TYR A 86 -9.66 7.03 -20.21
N GLU A 87 -9.05 6.88 -19.04
CA GLU A 87 -9.21 5.68 -18.20
C GLU A 87 -10.39 5.88 -17.25
N ASN A 88 -11.47 5.16 -17.49
CA ASN A 88 -12.69 5.24 -16.68
C ASN A 88 -13.02 3.91 -15.98
N THR A 89 -12.38 2.80 -16.38
CA THR A 89 -12.63 1.49 -15.81
C THR A 89 -11.32 0.87 -15.34
N ILE A 90 -11.15 0.75 -14.03
CA ILE A 90 -9.94 0.19 -13.40
C ILE A 90 -10.32 -1.08 -12.64
N VAL A 91 -9.59 -2.16 -12.89
CA VAL A 91 -9.78 -3.44 -12.21
C VAL A 91 -8.61 -3.70 -11.26
N LEU A 92 -8.92 -4.01 -10.01
CA LEU A 92 -7.96 -4.44 -8.99
C LEU A 92 -8.18 -5.92 -8.70
N ILE A 93 -7.18 -6.75 -8.96
CA ILE A 93 -7.19 -8.19 -8.65
C ILE A 93 -6.30 -8.44 -7.44
N GLY A 94 -6.90 -8.94 -6.34
CA GLY A 94 -6.28 -9.01 -5.04
C GLY A 94 -6.52 -7.75 -4.20
N PHE A 95 -7.07 -7.92 -2.99
CA PHE A 95 -7.40 -6.79 -2.11
C PHE A 95 -6.88 -6.98 -0.68
N GLY A 96 -5.64 -7.50 -0.59
CA GLY A 96 -4.86 -7.55 0.64
C GLY A 96 -4.27 -6.18 0.99
N ASN A 97 -3.16 -6.19 1.75
CA ASN A 97 -2.53 -4.95 2.19
C ASN A 97 -2.14 -4.04 1.03
N TYR A 98 -1.58 -4.60 -0.04
CA TYR A 98 -1.14 -3.81 -1.19
C TYR A 98 -2.34 -3.25 -1.98
N GLY A 99 -3.34 -4.08 -2.29
CA GLY A 99 -4.54 -3.67 -3.03
C GLY A 99 -5.30 -2.55 -2.33
N GLN A 100 -5.45 -2.63 -1.01
CA GLN A 100 -6.07 -1.58 -0.21
C GLN A 100 -5.30 -0.25 -0.33
N ARG A 101 -3.97 -0.26 -0.23
CA ARG A 101 -3.14 0.95 -0.38
C ARG A 101 -3.14 1.51 -1.79
N ILE A 102 -3.21 0.66 -2.82
CA ILE A 102 -3.38 1.10 -4.22
C ILE A 102 -4.71 1.86 -4.37
N LEU A 103 -5.82 1.31 -3.85
CA LEU A 103 -7.13 1.96 -3.93
C LEU A 103 -7.16 3.26 -3.12
N GLU A 104 -6.74 3.25 -1.85
CA GLU A 104 -6.70 4.46 -1.01
C GLU A 104 -5.91 5.58 -1.68
N ARG A 105 -4.77 5.25 -2.27
CA ARG A 105 -3.95 6.23 -2.96
C ARG A 105 -4.60 6.69 -4.26
N ALA A 106 -5.26 5.81 -5.02
CA ALA A 106 -6.03 6.17 -6.21
C ALA A 106 -7.09 7.21 -5.89
N ILE A 107 -7.93 6.95 -4.90
CA ILE A 107 -8.99 7.84 -4.43
C ILE A 107 -8.45 9.24 -4.07
N LEU A 108 -7.26 9.30 -3.48
CA LEU A 108 -6.66 10.56 -3.03
C LEU A 108 -5.95 11.35 -4.14
N THR A 109 -5.49 10.70 -5.19
CA THR A 109 -4.58 11.33 -6.17
C THR A 109 -5.09 11.36 -7.61
N ASN A 110 -6.08 10.55 -7.95
CA ASN A 110 -6.54 10.39 -9.34
C ASN A 110 -7.74 11.30 -9.68
N ILE A 111 -7.83 12.44 -9.04
CA ILE A 111 -8.82 13.47 -9.39
C ILE A 111 -8.22 14.32 -10.50
N ILE A 112 -8.55 14.00 -11.76
CA ILE A 112 -8.00 14.72 -12.93
C ILE A 112 -8.96 15.82 -13.41
N SER A 113 -10.24 15.50 -13.50
CA SER A 113 -11.30 16.41 -13.96
C SER A 113 -12.58 16.17 -13.16
N VAL A 114 -13.40 17.19 -13.05
CA VAL A 114 -14.72 17.11 -12.43
C VAL A 114 -15.68 16.23 -13.25
N ASP A 115 -15.44 16.14 -14.56
CA ASP A 115 -16.28 15.41 -15.50
C ASP A 115 -15.82 13.98 -15.75
N GLN A 116 -14.66 13.59 -15.22
CA GLN A 116 -14.15 12.22 -15.33
C GLN A 116 -14.56 11.44 -14.10
N HIS A 117 -15.34 10.39 -14.30
CA HIS A 117 -15.74 9.45 -13.25
C HIS A 117 -15.12 8.08 -13.50
N VAL A 118 -14.49 7.53 -12.47
CA VAL A 118 -13.76 6.27 -12.55
C VAL A 118 -14.52 5.20 -11.80
N ALA A 119 -14.75 4.07 -12.47
CA ALA A 119 -15.27 2.87 -11.86
C ALA A 119 -14.11 1.95 -11.46
N TYR A 120 -13.91 1.76 -10.17
CA TYR A 120 -12.96 0.81 -9.60
C TYR A 120 -13.67 -0.50 -9.31
N HIS A 121 -13.30 -1.56 -10.01
CA HIS A 121 -13.79 -2.91 -9.79
C HIS A 121 -12.77 -3.69 -8.97
N ILE A 122 -13.15 -4.15 -7.79
CA ILE A 122 -12.27 -4.71 -6.78
C ILE A 122 -12.59 -6.17 -6.55
N PHE A 123 -11.63 -7.06 -6.77
CA PHE A 123 -11.72 -8.49 -6.54
C PHE A 123 -10.87 -8.88 -5.33
N GLY A 124 -11.52 -9.31 -4.25
CA GLY A 124 -10.88 -9.72 -3.01
C GLY A 124 -11.73 -9.44 -1.78
N ASP A 125 -11.23 -9.79 -0.60
CA ASP A 125 -11.94 -9.55 0.66
C ASP A 125 -11.83 -8.08 1.09
N ALA A 126 -12.94 -7.36 0.96
CA ALA A 126 -13.04 -5.95 1.31
C ALA A 126 -13.64 -5.69 2.70
N LYS A 127 -13.94 -6.73 3.48
CA LYS A 127 -14.69 -6.60 4.74
C LYS A 127 -14.00 -5.67 5.74
N GLU A 128 -12.72 -5.85 5.95
CA GLU A 128 -11.94 -5.01 6.87
C GLU A 128 -11.86 -3.56 6.36
N PHE A 129 -11.57 -3.38 5.08
CA PHE A 129 -11.51 -2.08 4.44
C PHE A 129 -12.81 -1.29 4.59
N LEU A 130 -13.95 -1.91 4.31
CA LEU A 130 -15.26 -1.28 4.44
C LEU A 130 -15.64 -0.95 5.90
N ASN A 131 -15.18 -1.76 6.85
CA ASN A 131 -15.38 -1.46 8.27
C ASN A 131 -14.59 -0.24 8.75
N VAL A 132 -13.39 -0.04 8.22
CA VAL A 132 -12.54 1.11 8.54
C VAL A 132 -13.03 2.37 7.82
N HIS A 133 -13.50 2.23 6.59
CA HIS A 133 -13.93 3.34 5.73
C HIS A 133 -15.47 3.41 5.60
N ASN A 134 -16.15 3.59 6.70
CA ASN A 134 -17.62 3.54 6.80
C ASN A 134 -18.37 4.72 6.16
N CYS A 135 -17.66 5.74 5.65
CA CYS A 135 -18.25 6.92 5.01
C CYS A 135 -18.06 6.96 3.48
N LEU A 136 -17.63 5.86 2.87
CA LEU A 136 -17.35 5.82 1.42
C LEU A 136 -18.61 6.07 0.57
N ASP A 137 -19.78 5.65 1.02
CA ASP A 137 -21.07 5.86 0.35
C ASP A 137 -21.45 7.33 0.18
N ASN A 138 -20.94 8.22 1.02
CA ASN A 138 -21.13 9.65 0.90
C ASN A 138 -20.38 10.24 -0.32
N LEU A 139 -19.23 9.66 -0.67
CA LEU A 139 -18.30 10.16 -1.69
C LEU A 139 -18.41 9.39 -3.00
N PHE A 140 -18.68 8.08 -2.92
CA PHE A 140 -18.65 7.16 -4.05
C PHE A 140 -20.01 6.48 -4.26
N SER A 141 -20.23 6.01 -5.48
CA SER A 141 -21.29 5.03 -5.75
C SER A 141 -20.78 3.64 -5.36
N LEU A 142 -21.42 2.99 -4.38
CA LEU A 142 -21.02 1.67 -3.94
C LEU A 142 -21.75 0.57 -4.70
N ASN A 143 -21.01 -0.42 -5.21
CA ASN A 143 -21.48 -1.62 -5.90
C ASN A 143 -22.41 -1.35 -7.13
N LYS A 144 -22.30 -0.14 -7.68
CA LYS A 144 -23.02 0.27 -8.90
C LYS A 144 -22.20 1.32 -9.62
N GLU A 145 -22.05 1.18 -10.93
CA GLU A 145 -21.44 2.23 -11.78
C GLU A 145 -22.35 3.49 -11.79
N SER A 146 -21.72 4.64 -11.81
CA SER A 146 -22.41 5.94 -11.83
C SER A 146 -21.73 6.85 -12.86
N GLU A 147 -22.57 7.64 -13.56
CA GLU A 147 -22.09 8.70 -14.46
C GLU A 147 -21.91 10.06 -13.74
N GLU A 148 -22.30 10.16 -12.47
CA GLU A 148 -22.26 11.40 -11.70
C GLU A 148 -21.09 11.46 -10.70
N LYS A 149 -20.55 10.32 -10.32
CA LYS A 149 -19.45 10.22 -9.35
C LYS A 149 -18.67 8.92 -9.52
N ASP A 150 -17.45 8.90 -9.02
CA ASP A 150 -16.62 7.71 -8.98
C ASP A 150 -17.34 6.54 -8.29
N SER A 151 -17.03 5.33 -8.72
CA SER A 151 -17.70 4.13 -8.25
C SER A 151 -16.71 3.13 -7.68
N LEU A 152 -17.07 2.50 -6.56
CA LEU A 152 -16.32 1.39 -5.95
C LEU A 152 -17.21 0.14 -5.97
N ILE A 153 -16.83 -0.84 -6.77
CA ILE A 153 -17.61 -2.05 -7.00
C ILE A 153 -16.83 -3.25 -6.49
N PHE A 154 -17.28 -3.80 -5.37
CA PHE A 154 -16.64 -4.94 -4.71
C PHE A 154 -17.28 -6.25 -5.16
N HIS A 155 -16.50 -7.04 -5.89
CA HIS A 155 -16.95 -8.33 -6.42
C HIS A 155 -16.72 -9.44 -5.41
N ARG A 156 -17.78 -10.26 -5.18
CA ARG A 156 -17.71 -11.45 -4.33
C ARG A 156 -17.24 -12.70 -5.08
N GLU A 157 -17.41 -12.68 -6.40
CA GLU A 157 -17.01 -13.78 -7.28
C GLU A 157 -15.55 -13.63 -7.70
N ALA A 158 -14.97 -14.75 -8.15
CA ALA A 158 -13.61 -14.75 -8.68
C ALA A 158 -13.55 -13.97 -10.01
N TRP A 159 -12.45 -13.25 -10.20
CA TRP A 159 -12.25 -12.35 -11.36
C TRP A 159 -12.33 -13.08 -12.70
N GLU A 160 -11.96 -14.37 -12.75
CA GLU A 160 -12.00 -15.22 -13.93
C GLU A 160 -13.41 -15.38 -14.55
N LYS A 161 -14.44 -15.09 -13.77
CA LYS A 161 -15.83 -15.14 -14.26
C LYS A 161 -16.27 -13.84 -14.94
N HIS A 162 -15.46 -12.82 -14.92
CA HIS A 162 -15.78 -11.48 -15.38
C HIS A 162 -15.05 -11.08 -16.67
N HIS A 163 -14.96 -11.99 -17.67
CA HIS A 163 -14.22 -11.74 -18.91
C HIS A 163 -14.61 -10.45 -19.62
N SER A 164 -15.92 -10.18 -19.76
CA SER A 164 -16.40 -8.95 -20.42
C SER A 164 -15.98 -7.66 -19.68
N LEU A 165 -15.84 -7.71 -18.36
CA LEU A 165 -15.29 -6.60 -17.59
C LEU A 165 -13.79 -6.43 -17.85
N LEU A 166 -13.05 -7.52 -17.85
CA LEU A 166 -11.61 -7.47 -18.09
C LEU A 166 -11.28 -6.97 -19.50
N GLU A 167 -12.08 -7.34 -20.51
CA GLU A 167 -11.92 -6.87 -21.88
C GLU A 167 -12.19 -5.37 -22.04
N ARG A 168 -13.12 -4.81 -21.26
CA ARG A 168 -13.44 -3.36 -21.30
C ARG A 168 -12.61 -2.52 -20.34
N ALA A 169 -11.82 -3.14 -19.46
CA ALA A 169 -11.01 -2.41 -18.49
C ALA A 169 -9.89 -1.62 -19.17
N ASP A 170 -9.80 -0.34 -18.85
CA ASP A 170 -8.70 0.52 -19.32
C ASP A 170 -7.40 0.17 -18.60
N ARG A 171 -7.51 -0.33 -17.36
CA ARG A 171 -6.34 -0.75 -16.57
C ARG A 171 -6.69 -1.92 -15.66
N ILE A 172 -5.82 -2.92 -15.63
CA ILE A 172 -5.87 -4.03 -14.69
C ILE A 172 -4.63 -3.99 -13.82
N ILE A 173 -4.81 -3.98 -12.50
CA ILE A 173 -3.74 -3.95 -11.51
C ILE A 173 -3.82 -5.22 -10.68
N ILE A 174 -2.80 -6.05 -10.75
CA ILE A 174 -2.68 -7.25 -9.93
C ILE A 174 -2.01 -6.86 -8.60
N CYS A 175 -2.75 -7.00 -7.52
CA CYS A 175 -2.41 -6.52 -6.17
C CYS A 175 -2.26 -7.68 -5.18
N GLU A 176 -1.81 -8.84 -5.64
CA GLU A 176 -1.56 -9.97 -4.74
C GLU A 176 -0.36 -9.69 -3.83
N ASP A 177 -0.54 -9.91 -2.51
CA ASP A 177 0.53 -9.77 -1.53
C ASP A 177 1.58 -10.90 -1.65
N ASP A 178 1.18 -12.04 -2.24
CA ASP A 178 2.05 -13.17 -2.55
C ASP A 178 2.52 -13.10 -4.00
N GLU A 179 3.82 -12.91 -4.19
CA GLU A 179 4.42 -12.81 -5.53
C GLU A 179 4.14 -14.04 -6.41
N GLN A 180 4.13 -15.25 -5.83
CA GLN A 180 3.88 -16.48 -6.60
C GLN A 180 2.46 -16.52 -7.13
N LYS A 181 1.48 -16.08 -6.33
CA LYS A 181 0.08 -15.96 -6.78
C LYS A 181 -0.06 -14.87 -7.84
N GLY A 182 0.59 -13.73 -7.66
CA GLY A 182 0.60 -12.65 -8.64
C GLY A 182 1.08 -13.12 -10.01
N TRP A 183 2.16 -13.89 -10.07
CA TRP A 183 2.66 -14.44 -11.34
C TRP A 183 1.72 -15.47 -11.96
N SER A 184 1.01 -16.29 -11.17
CA SER A 184 0.07 -17.28 -11.70
C SER A 184 -1.10 -16.63 -12.46
N ILE A 185 -1.53 -15.44 -12.07
CA ILE A 185 -2.60 -14.68 -12.73
C ILE A 185 -2.20 -14.23 -14.14
N PHE A 186 -0.91 -13.93 -14.36
CA PHE A 186 -0.41 -13.49 -15.67
C PHE A 186 -0.43 -14.58 -16.77
N TRP A 187 -0.48 -15.85 -16.37
CA TRP A 187 -0.34 -16.98 -17.30
C TRP A 187 -1.64 -17.76 -17.51
N THR A 188 -2.75 -17.29 -16.96
CA THR A 188 -4.08 -17.86 -17.13
C THR A 188 -4.87 -17.08 -18.15
#